data_c99f64a60aa9e84bf731152e3f8239d8
#
_entry.id   c99f64a60aa9e84bf731152e3f8239d8
#
_cell.length_a   1.000
_cell.length_b   1.000
_cell.length_c   1.000
_cell.angle_alpha   90.00
_cell.angle_beta   90.00
_cell.angle_gamma   90.00
#
_symmetry.space_group_name_H-M   'P 1'
#
loop_
_entity.id
_entity.type
_entity.pdbx_description
1 polymer ?
#
loop_
_entity_poly.entity_id
_entity_poly.type
_entity_poly.pdbx_seq_one_letter_code
_entity_poly.pdbx_strand_id
1 'polypeptide(L)'
;MTAINRILVPVDFSAHADRAIEYALTMGKHFGACVELFHVVEDPFESGGWGSEVYISDLAGLRQRALDEAKARLERCRATLSAGDFSIVATVRMGHVAHTIVEYAKAIPADLIVMGTHGRTGLAHFIIGSVAERVVRLAPCPVLTVGLEESGKAHAAA
;
A
#
# COMPACT_ATOMS: atom_id res chain seq x y z
N MET A 1 -2.46 -21.81 -16.26
CA MET A 1 -3.20 -20.90 -15.35
C MET A 1 -2.19 -20.23 -14.45
N THR A 2 -2.16 -18.92 -14.41
CA THR A 2 -1.23 -18.19 -13.52
C THR A 2 -1.73 -18.33 -12.09
N ALA A 3 -0.96 -18.97 -11.22
CA ALA A 3 -1.29 -19.09 -9.80
C ALA A 3 -1.00 -17.75 -9.09
N ILE A 4 -1.91 -17.31 -8.23
CA ILE A 4 -1.68 -16.15 -7.37
C ILE A 4 -1.23 -16.69 -6.01
N ASN A 5 0.06 -16.53 -5.69
CA ASN A 5 0.66 -16.99 -4.44
C ASN A 5 1.03 -15.84 -3.51
N ARG A 6 1.21 -14.63 -4.06
CA ARG A 6 1.59 -13.44 -3.28
C ARG A 6 0.87 -12.20 -3.77
N ILE A 7 0.15 -11.57 -2.85
CA ILE A 7 -0.62 -10.35 -3.07
C ILE A 7 0.05 -9.22 -2.29
N LEU A 8 0.54 -8.20 -2.97
CA LEU A 8 1.10 -6.99 -2.36
C LEU A 8 0.00 -5.94 -2.16
N VAL A 9 -0.10 -5.40 -0.96
CA VAL A 9 -1.11 -4.38 -0.61
C VAL A 9 -0.41 -3.14 -0.08
N PRO A 10 -0.20 -2.11 -0.91
CA PRO A 10 0.24 -0.81 -0.46
C PRO A 10 -0.76 -0.17 0.51
N VAL A 11 -0.29 0.22 1.71
CA VAL A 11 -1.10 0.75 2.80
C VAL A 11 -0.63 2.15 3.17
N ASP A 12 -1.52 3.14 3.07
CA ASP A 12 -1.30 4.52 3.52
C ASP A 12 -2.17 4.89 4.72
N PHE A 13 -2.89 3.91 5.27
CA PHE A 13 -3.82 4.05 6.39
C PHE A 13 -5.03 4.95 6.08
N SER A 14 -5.43 5.07 4.83
CA SER A 14 -6.66 5.69 4.39
C SER A 14 -7.80 4.66 4.33
N ALA A 15 -9.06 5.13 4.28
CA ALA A 15 -10.21 4.26 4.07
C ALA A 15 -10.15 3.46 2.74
N HIS A 16 -9.50 4.02 1.71
CA HIS A 16 -9.27 3.32 0.45
C HIS A 16 -8.29 2.15 0.64
N ALA A 17 -7.24 2.33 1.46
CA ALA A 17 -6.31 1.26 1.79
C ALA A 17 -7.00 0.17 2.64
N ASP A 18 -7.85 0.55 3.60
CA ASP A 18 -8.61 -0.42 4.39
C ASP A 18 -9.50 -1.28 3.48
N ARG A 19 -10.18 -0.66 2.50
CA ARG A 19 -10.99 -1.40 1.53
C ARG A 19 -10.15 -2.31 0.64
N ALA A 20 -8.96 -1.87 0.22
CA ALA A 20 -8.02 -2.69 -0.55
C ALA A 20 -7.55 -3.92 0.26
N ILE A 21 -7.30 -3.75 1.57
CA ILE A 21 -6.98 -4.85 2.47
C ILE A 21 -8.12 -5.89 2.52
N GLU A 22 -9.38 -5.47 2.66
CA GLU A 22 -10.53 -6.38 2.66
C GLU A 22 -10.60 -7.24 1.39
N TYR A 23 -10.41 -6.63 0.22
CA TYR A 23 -10.37 -7.36 -1.05
C TYR A 23 -9.17 -8.33 -1.11
N ALA A 24 -7.99 -7.88 -0.69
CA ALA A 24 -6.80 -8.71 -0.69
C ALA A 24 -6.94 -9.92 0.26
N LEU A 25 -7.55 -9.75 1.44
CA LEU A 25 -7.82 -10.86 2.36
C LEU A 25 -8.80 -11.87 1.76
N THR A 26 -9.86 -11.40 1.09
CA THR A 26 -10.81 -12.27 0.39
C THR A 26 -10.12 -13.10 -0.68
N MET A 27 -9.25 -12.47 -1.47
CA MET A 27 -8.44 -13.15 -2.50
C MET A 27 -7.39 -14.08 -1.88
N GLY A 28 -6.71 -13.65 -0.81
CA GLY A 28 -5.75 -14.45 -0.07
C GLY A 28 -6.38 -15.77 0.41
N LYS A 29 -7.58 -15.68 0.97
CA LYS A 29 -8.36 -16.85 1.40
C LYS A 29 -8.74 -17.76 0.22
N HIS A 30 -9.17 -17.16 -0.90
CA HIS A 30 -9.63 -17.93 -2.07
C HIS A 30 -8.48 -18.67 -2.77
N PHE A 31 -7.32 -18.02 -2.90
CA PHE A 31 -6.16 -18.57 -3.61
C PHE A 31 -5.14 -19.27 -2.71
N GLY A 32 -5.28 -19.20 -1.39
CA GLY A 32 -4.24 -19.62 -0.44
C GLY A 32 -2.98 -18.76 -0.53
N ALA A 33 -3.12 -17.49 -0.96
CA ALA A 33 -2.01 -16.61 -1.25
C ALA A 33 -1.55 -15.85 0.01
N CYS A 34 -0.24 -15.63 0.14
CA CYS A 34 0.31 -14.73 1.15
C CYS A 34 -0.13 -13.29 0.84
N VAL A 35 -0.70 -12.60 1.81
CA VAL A 35 -1.04 -11.17 1.72
C VAL A 35 0.04 -10.37 2.41
N GLU A 36 0.71 -9.48 1.68
CA GLU A 36 1.78 -8.66 2.20
C GLU A 36 1.36 -7.19 2.26
N LEU A 37 1.12 -6.70 3.48
CA LEU A 37 0.87 -5.28 3.75
C LEU A 37 2.18 -4.51 3.63
N PHE A 38 2.20 -3.49 2.81
CA PHE A 38 3.40 -2.73 2.50
C PHE A 38 3.19 -1.24 2.71
N HIS A 39 3.96 -0.63 3.60
CA HIS A 39 3.91 0.80 3.82
C HIS A 39 5.23 1.46 3.41
N VAL A 40 5.13 2.58 2.72
CA VAL A 40 6.28 3.40 2.35
C VAL A 40 6.27 4.68 3.16
N VAL A 41 7.34 4.90 3.92
CA VAL A 41 7.62 6.18 4.59
C VAL A 41 8.32 7.08 3.59
N GLU A 42 7.72 8.22 3.25
CA GLU A 42 8.38 9.22 2.43
C GLU A 42 9.54 9.84 3.20
N ASP A 43 10.71 9.91 2.56
CA ASP A 43 11.85 10.64 3.14
C ASP A 43 11.65 12.14 2.92
N PRO A 44 11.35 12.92 3.98
CA PRO A 44 11.07 14.34 3.84
C PRO A 44 12.27 15.14 3.31
N PHE A 45 13.47 14.54 3.35
CA PHE A 45 14.71 15.20 2.95
C PHE A 45 15.13 14.90 1.51
N GLU A 46 14.60 13.83 0.87
CA GLU A 46 14.83 13.55 -0.55
C GLU A 46 14.06 14.49 -1.48
N SER A 47 12.98 15.09 -1.01
CA SER A 47 12.09 15.95 -1.83
C SER A 47 12.62 17.36 -2.07
N GLY A 48 13.82 17.71 -1.62
CA GLY A 48 14.49 18.98 -1.95
C GLY A 48 13.80 20.25 -1.46
N GLY A 49 12.79 20.15 -0.59
CA GLY A 49 11.99 21.28 -0.12
C GLY A 49 12.60 22.08 1.04
N TRP A 50 13.66 21.59 1.63
CA TRP A 50 14.39 22.30 2.69
C TRP A 50 15.65 22.89 2.08
N GLY A 51 15.72 24.19 2.01
CA GLY A 51 16.92 24.90 1.51
C GLY A 51 18.17 24.35 2.21
N SER A 52 19.29 24.36 1.51
CA SER A 52 20.57 23.75 1.83
C SER A 52 21.24 24.17 3.18
N GLU A 53 20.51 24.86 4.07
CA GLU A 53 21.05 25.42 5.31
C GLU A 53 20.48 24.80 6.62
N VAL A 54 19.57 23.83 6.53
CA VAL A 54 19.09 23.16 7.74
C VAL A 54 20.06 22.03 8.11
N TYR A 55 20.98 22.34 8.98
CA TYR A 55 21.87 21.35 9.61
C TYR A 55 21.05 20.51 10.60
N ILE A 56 20.53 19.36 10.17
CA ILE A 56 19.88 18.41 11.08
C ILE A 56 20.97 17.51 11.61
N SER A 57 21.39 17.76 12.84
CA SER A 57 22.47 17.03 13.50
C SER A 57 22.18 15.53 13.74
N ASP A 58 20.91 15.10 13.59
CA ASP A 58 20.50 13.69 13.79
C ASP A 58 19.48 13.24 12.74
N LEU A 59 19.81 13.40 11.46
CA LEU A 59 18.96 12.95 10.36
C LEU A 59 18.72 11.43 10.37
N ALA A 60 19.77 10.67 10.69
CA ALA A 60 19.68 9.22 10.76
C ALA A 60 18.73 8.76 11.88
N GLY A 61 18.78 9.39 13.04
CA GLY A 61 17.88 9.10 14.15
C GLY A 61 16.42 9.48 13.84
N LEU A 62 16.19 10.58 13.13
CA LEU A 62 14.85 10.96 12.69
C LEU A 62 14.26 9.95 11.69
N ARG A 63 15.04 9.52 10.70
CA ARG A 63 14.64 8.48 9.75
C ARG A 63 14.33 7.15 10.44
N GLN A 64 15.17 6.76 11.39
CA GLN A 64 14.96 5.51 12.14
C GLN A 64 13.68 5.57 12.97
N ARG A 65 13.42 6.67 13.69
CA ARG A 65 12.19 6.86 14.45
C ARG A 65 10.94 6.80 13.54
N ALA A 66 10.96 7.44 12.38
CA ALA A 66 9.87 7.40 11.42
C ALA A 66 9.59 5.96 10.92
N LEU A 67 10.66 5.18 10.65
CA LEU A 67 10.53 3.77 10.27
C LEU A 67 9.96 2.92 11.41
N ASP A 68 10.41 3.12 12.64
CA ASP A 68 9.97 2.33 13.80
C ASP A 68 8.50 2.63 14.15
N GLU A 69 8.09 3.89 14.06
CA GLU A 69 6.69 4.29 14.23
C GLU A 69 5.79 3.68 13.15
N ALA A 70 6.22 3.76 11.88
CA ALA A 70 5.49 3.17 10.77
C ALA A 70 5.37 1.65 10.90
N LYS A 71 6.44 0.95 11.30
CA LYS A 71 6.42 -0.49 11.57
C LYS A 71 5.43 -0.84 12.69
N ALA A 72 5.48 -0.12 13.80
CA ALA A 72 4.56 -0.34 14.90
C ALA A 72 3.10 -0.11 14.50
N ARG A 73 2.83 0.90 13.65
CA ARG A 73 1.50 1.18 13.13
C ARG A 73 1.00 0.09 12.19
N LEU A 74 1.84 -0.33 11.24
CA LEU A 74 1.48 -1.37 10.28
C LEU A 74 1.28 -2.72 10.97
N GLU A 75 2.09 -3.03 11.97
CA GLU A 75 1.96 -4.26 12.75
C GLU A 75 0.67 -4.27 13.60
N ARG A 76 0.27 -3.13 14.16
CA ARG A 76 -1.05 -3.02 14.82
C ARG A 76 -2.18 -3.25 13.83
N CYS A 77 -2.10 -2.71 12.61
CA CYS A 77 -3.07 -2.99 11.55
C CYS A 77 -3.12 -4.49 11.24
N ARG A 78 -1.97 -5.11 10.99
CA ARG A 78 -1.87 -6.56 10.73
C ARG A 78 -2.48 -7.40 11.86
N ALA A 79 -2.23 -7.05 13.11
CA ALA A 79 -2.70 -7.80 14.28
C ALA A 79 -4.24 -7.80 14.45
N THR A 80 -4.95 -6.84 13.84
CA THR A 80 -6.42 -6.82 13.82
C THR A 80 -7.03 -7.72 12.75
N LEU A 81 -6.22 -8.24 11.82
CA LEU A 81 -6.68 -9.02 10.69
C LEU A 81 -6.60 -10.51 10.98
N SER A 82 -7.60 -11.26 10.52
CA SER A 82 -7.64 -12.72 10.64
C SER A 82 -7.17 -13.37 9.34
N ALA A 83 -6.09 -14.12 9.40
CA ALA A 83 -5.49 -14.74 8.21
C ALA A 83 -6.18 -16.07 7.81
N GLY A 84 -6.88 -16.77 8.71
CA GLY A 84 -7.38 -18.11 8.39
C GLY A 84 -6.24 -19.06 7.99
N ASP A 85 -6.36 -19.71 6.84
CA ASP A 85 -5.38 -20.70 6.33
C ASP A 85 -4.27 -20.10 5.45
N PHE A 86 -4.11 -18.77 5.41
CA PHE A 86 -3.07 -18.08 4.64
C PHE A 86 -2.26 -17.12 5.54
N SER A 87 -1.11 -16.64 5.07
CA SER A 87 -0.24 -15.77 5.85
C SER A 87 -0.47 -14.29 5.54
N ILE A 88 -0.36 -13.45 6.57
CA ILE A 88 -0.33 -11.99 6.44
C ILE A 88 1.01 -11.48 6.97
N VAL A 89 1.75 -10.79 6.12
CA VAL A 89 3.06 -10.21 6.42
C VAL A 89 2.95 -8.69 6.40
N ALA A 90 3.78 -8.00 7.17
CA ALA A 90 3.84 -6.53 7.22
C ALA A 90 5.28 -6.07 6.98
N THR A 91 5.48 -5.19 6.00
CA THR A 91 6.79 -4.67 5.62
C THR A 91 6.74 -3.15 5.45
N VAL A 92 7.77 -2.47 5.94
CA VAL A 92 7.93 -1.02 5.78
C VAL A 92 9.25 -0.72 5.08
N ARG A 93 9.24 0.23 4.16
CA ARG A 93 10.42 0.78 3.49
C ARG A 93 10.35 2.31 3.50
N MET A 94 11.48 2.97 3.35
CA MET A 94 11.57 4.41 3.12
C MET A 94 11.92 4.68 1.65
N GLY A 95 11.35 5.73 1.08
CA GLY A 95 11.65 6.17 -0.29
C GLY A 95 10.46 6.83 -0.99
N HIS A 96 10.55 7.00 -2.30
CA HIS A 96 9.48 7.53 -3.14
C HIS A 96 8.36 6.52 -3.32
N VAL A 97 7.15 6.82 -2.87
CA VAL A 97 6.04 5.87 -2.68
C VAL A 97 5.84 4.96 -3.89
N ALA A 98 5.49 5.51 -5.06
CA ALA A 98 5.17 4.69 -6.22
C ALA A 98 6.36 3.86 -6.73
N HIS A 99 7.56 4.44 -6.73
CA HIS A 99 8.78 3.74 -7.14
C HIS A 99 9.11 2.60 -6.19
N THR A 100 9.07 2.87 -4.88
CA THR A 100 9.38 1.87 -3.86
C THR A 100 8.39 0.70 -3.89
N ILE A 101 7.09 0.97 -4.15
CA ILE A 101 6.08 -0.09 -4.34
C ILE A 101 6.44 -1.00 -5.53
N VAL A 102 6.76 -0.39 -6.68
CA VAL A 102 7.08 -1.15 -7.91
C VAL A 102 8.36 -1.98 -7.74
N GLU A 103 9.41 -1.41 -7.18
CA GLU A 103 10.66 -2.15 -6.94
C GLU A 103 10.48 -3.26 -5.90
N TYR A 104 9.67 -3.01 -4.88
CA TYR A 104 9.37 -4.04 -3.90
C TYR A 104 8.54 -5.19 -4.51
N ALA A 105 7.55 -4.88 -5.35
CA ALA A 105 6.77 -5.89 -6.06
C ALA A 105 7.63 -6.81 -6.95
N LYS A 106 8.68 -6.25 -7.57
CA LYS A 106 9.68 -7.04 -8.33
C LYS A 106 10.52 -7.92 -7.42
N ALA A 107 10.97 -7.37 -6.28
CA ALA A 107 11.87 -8.07 -5.35
C ALA A 107 11.21 -9.29 -4.68
N ILE A 108 9.91 -9.22 -4.40
CA ILE A 108 9.15 -10.31 -3.76
C ILE A 108 8.42 -11.22 -4.75
N PRO A 109 8.67 -11.19 -6.03
CA PRO A 109 7.84 -11.57 -7.18
C PRO A 109 6.33 -11.60 -6.84
N ALA A 110 5.74 -10.41 -6.66
CA ALA A 110 4.30 -10.30 -6.42
C ALA A 110 3.51 -10.73 -7.66
N ASP A 111 2.46 -11.54 -7.47
CA ASP A 111 1.58 -11.98 -8.55
C ASP A 111 0.43 -11.00 -8.80
N LEU A 112 0.10 -10.19 -7.79
CA LEU A 112 -0.96 -9.19 -7.83
C LEU A 112 -0.63 -8.05 -6.86
N ILE A 113 -0.93 -6.81 -7.28
CA ILE A 113 -1.00 -5.66 -6.38
C ILE A 113 -2.46 -5.30 -6.19
N VAL A 114 -2.92 -5.12 -4.94
CA VAL A 114 -4.26 -4.61 -4.61
C VAL A 114 -4.10 -3.32 -3.85
N MET A 115 -4.61 -2.21 -4.37
CA MET A 115 -4.42 -0.90 -3.78
C MET A 115 -5.62 0.03 -3.92
N GLY A 116 -5.76 1.01 -3.04
CA GLY A 116 -6.78 2.04 -3.15
C GLY A 116 -6.58 2.93 -4.39
N THR A 117 -7.69 3.40 -4.96
CA THR A 117 -7.64 4.38 -6.08
C THR A 117 -7.14 5.75 -5.65
N HIS A 118 -7.33 6.12 -4.37
CA HIS A 118 -6.92 7.39 -3.78
C HIS A 118 -6.21 7.13 -2.46
N GLY A 119 -5.34 8.05 -2.08
CA GLY A 119 -4.69 8.06 -0.78
C GLY A 119 -5.36 9.03 0.20
N ARG A 120 -4.59 9.48 1.19
CA ARG A 120 -5.02 10.37 2.28
C ARG A 120 -5.64 11.71 1.84
N THR A 121 -5.38 12.17 0.64
CA THR A 121 -5.86 13.46 0.12
C THR A 121 -7.27 13.41 -0.46
N GLY A 122 -7.86 12.23 -0.64
CA GLY A 122 -9.28 11.98 -0.94
C GLY A 122 -9.97 12.94 -1.90
N LEU A 123 -9.33 13.30 -3.02
CA LEU A 123 -9.96 14.18 -4.02
C LEU A 123 -11.13 13.43 -4.67
N ALA A 124 -12.35 13.82 -4.25
CA ALA A 124 -13.58 13.37 -4.88
C ALA A 124 -13.62 13.88 -6.31
N HIS A 125 -13.75 12.99 -7.25
CA HIS A 125 -14.17 13.02 -8.65
C HIS A 125 -13.18 12.32 -9.59
N PHE A 126 -13.52 11.06 -9.99
CA PHE A 126 -13.10 10.32 -11.20
C PHE A 126 -11.61 10.25 -11.58
N ILE A 127 -10.70 10.74 -10.78
CA ILE A 127 -9.27 10.73 -11.09
C ILE A 127 -8.57 9.74 -10.16
N ILE A 128 -7.95 8.73 -10.73
CA ILE A 128 -7.03 7.83 -10.00
C ILE A 128 -5.92 8.69 -9.40
N GLY A 129 -5.61 8.49 -8.12
CA GLY A 129 -4.52 9.20 -7.44
C GLY A 129 -3.16 8.97 -8.11
N SER A 130 -2.27 9.95 -8.04
CA SER A 130 -0.97 9.94 -8.73
C SER A 130 -0.10 8.72 -8.41
N VAL A 131 -0.16 8.21 -7.19
CA VAL A 131 0.55 6.99 -6.78
C VAL A 131 -0.05 5.77 -7.49
N ALA A 132 -1.39 5.62 -7.45
CA ALA A 132 -2.07 4.49 -8.06
C ALA A 132 -1.87 4.48 -9.59
N GLU A 133 -1.99 5.63 -10.26
CA GLU A 133 -1.72 5.76 -11.68
C GLU A 133 -0.30 5.30 -12.04
N ARG A 134 0.69 5.77 -11.27
CA ARG A 134 2.09 5.44 -11.53
C ARG A 134 2.39 3.97 -11.28
N VAL A 135 1.81 3.38 -10.23
CA VAL A 135 1.95 1.94 -9.95
C VAL A 135 1.31 1.12 -11.07
N VAL A 136 0.08 1.44 -11.51
CA VAL A 136 -0.59 0.73 -12.62
C VAL A 136 0.26 0.74 -13.90
N ARG A 137 0.94 1.85 -14.20
CA ARG A 137 1.78 1.96 -15.40
C ARG A 137 3.09 1.20 -15.33
N LEU A 138 3.66 0.99 -14.14
CA LEU A 138 5.03 0.50 -13.97
C LEU A 138 5.11 -0.86 -13.27
N ALA A 139 4.00 -1.38 -12.75
CA ALA A 139 3.96 -2.63 -12.01
C ALA A 139 4.44 -3.82 -12.85
N PRO A 140 5.17 -4.78 -12.25
CA PRO A 140 5.61 -5.99 -12.93
C PRO A 140 4.49 -7.05 -13.04
N CYS A 141 3.36 -6.85 -12.39
CA CYS A 141 2.22 -7.76 -12.32
C CYS A 141 0.90 -6.99 -12.44
N PRO A 142 -0.25 -7.68 -12.60
CA PRO A 142 -1.57 -7.05 -12.57
C PRO A 142 -1.79 -6.20 -11.32
N VAL A 143 -2.56 -5.12 -11.47
CA VAL A 143 -2.93 -4.21 -10.38
C VAL A 143 -4.44 -4.11 -10.30
N LEU A 144 -5.01 -4.45 -9.16
CA LEU A 144 -6.40 -4.22 -8.82
C LEU A 144 -6.51 -2.92 -8.03
N THR A 145 -7.18 -1.93 -8.59
CA THR A 145 -7.47 -0.68 -7.88
C THR A 145 -8.87 -0.74 -7.27
N VAL A 146 -8.98 -0.36 -5.99
CA VAL A 146 -10.22 -0.42 -5.22
C VAL A 146 -10.66 0.99 -4.84
N GLY A 147 -11.88 1.37 -5.27
CA GLY A 147 -12.53 2.61 -4.87
C GLY A 147 -13.35 2.45 -3.58
N LEU A 148 -13.74 3.57 -2.97
CA LEU A 148 -14.81 3.55 -1.98
C LEU A 148 -16.14 3.52 -2.73
N GLU A 149 -17.10 2.72 -2.25
CA GLU A 149 -18.46 2.77 -2.77
C GLU A 149 -19.07 4.14 -2.44
N GLU A 150 -19.60 4.83 -3.43
CA GLU A 150 -20.47 5.97 -3.18
C GLU A 150 -21.71 5.45 -2.45
N SER A 151 -21.91 5.92 -1.21
CA SER A 151 -23.10 5.61 -0.43
C SER A 151 -24.34 6.01 -1.23
N GLY A 152 -24.99 5.08 -1.94
CA GLY A 152 -26.24 5.37 -2.64
C GLY A 152 -26.56 4.59 -3.92
N LYS A 153 -25.71 3.75 -4.45
CA LYS A 153 -26.10 2.88 -5.57
C LYS A 153 -26.20 1.42 -5.11
N ALA A 154 -27.35 1.09 -4.53
CA ALA A 154 -27.76 -0.30 -4.45
C ALA A 154 -27.75 -0.87 -5.88
N HIS A 155 -26.92 -1.87 -6.16
CA HIS A 155 -27.06 -2.68 -7.37
C HIS A 155 -28.42 -3.37 -7.26
N ALA A 156 -29.42 -2.82 -7.95
CA ALA A 156 -30.63 -3.58 -8.26
C ALA A 156 -30.18 -4.72 -9.18
N ALA A 157 -30.13 -5.92 -8.62
CA ALA A 157 -29.98 -7.13 -9.40
C ALA A 157 -31.21 -7.26 -10.30
N ALA A 158 -31.00 -7.26 -11.62
CA ALA A 158 -31.96 -7.69 -12.59
C ALA A 158 -31.84 -9.21 -12.81
#